data_e39249221fb3faf41103ebf2864a91ba
#
_entry.id   e39249221fb3faf41103ebf2864a91ba
#
_cell.length_a   1.000
_cell.length_b   1.000
_cell.length_c   1.000
_cell.angle_alpha   90.00
_cell.angle_beta   90.00
_cell.angle_gamma   90.00
#
_symmetry.space_group_name_H-M   'P 1'
#
loop_
_entity.id
_entity.type
_entity.pdbx_description
1 polymer ?
#
loop_
_entity_poly.entity_id
_entity_poly.type
_entity_poly.pdbx_seq_one_letter_code
_entity_poly.pdbx_strand_id
1 'polypeptide(L)'
;MLDDVRFALVDLETTGGQAANDQIMEVAVRQIDFSGGEEWAWQSLIDPQCSIPSFIQGLTGISPSMVRGKPVFSDVQDELWSHLENAILVAHNARFDAGFLRANFARFGRQYNPPVLCTLKLARTLYPEWPKHGLEAICHRIGFHSEGHHRAMADVDAMKAFLDFARRDVGEAVFNFEVGLLLGLPVLPPSISQTEFDAIPGRAGVYRLLGEAGELLYLGAASSLQEQILSHFSNSAGDSKATKLARKVAGLQWQAH
;
A
#
# COMPACT_ATOMS: atom_id res chain seq x y z
N MET A 1 9.28 2.76 -14.16
CA MET A 1 9.33 1.53 -13.33
C MET A 1 8.08 1.35 -12.46
N LEU A 2 7.45 2.42 -11.97
CA LEU A 2 6.14 2.35 -11.29
C LEU A 2 4.97 2.70 -12.24
N ASP A 3 5.24 3.26 -13.40
CA ASP A 3 4.23 3.77 -14.34
C ASP A 3 3.33 2.69 -14.96
N ASP A 4 3.82 1.44 -15.03
CA ASP A 4 3.04 0.30 -15.53
C ASP A 4 2.37 -0.51 -14.40
N VAL A 5 2.46 -0.02 -13.16
CA VAL A 5 1.95 -0.72 -11.99
C VAL A 5 0.52 -0.29 -11.69
N ARG A 6 -0.37 -1.27 -11.57
CA ARG A 6 -1.75 -1.05 -11.13
C ARG A 6 -1.86 -1.19 -9.61
N PHE A 7 -2.60 -0.29 -9.02
CA PHE A 7 -2.99 -0.33 -7.62
C PHE A 7 -4.47 -0.71 -7.53
N ALA A 8 -4.76 -1.75 -6.77
CA ALA A 8 -6.12 -2.12 -6.42
C ALA A 8 -6.41 -1.68 -4.99
N LEU A 9 -7.14 -0.58 -4.84
CA LEU A 9 -7.65 -0.12 -3.55
C LEU A 9 -8.82 -1.02 -3.19
N VAL A 10 -8.71 -1.70 -2.05
CA VAL A 10 -9.70 -2.69 -1.61
C VAL A 10 -10.12 -2.40 -0.18
N ASP A 11 -11.40 -2.54 0.06
CA ASP A 11 -11.98 -2.59 1.39
C ASP A 11 -13.01 -3.71 1.47
N LEU A 12 -13.09 -4.36 2.63
CA LEU A 12 -13.95 -5.52 2.89
C LEU A 12 -14.79 -5.31 4.14
N GLU A 13 -16.10 -5.57 4.03
CA GLU A 13 -16.93 -5.78 5.21
C GLU A 13 -17.11 -7.28 5.45
N THR A 14 -17.01 -7.69 6.70
CA THR A 14 -16.95 -9.11 7.07
C THR A 14 -17.85 -9.43 8.26
N THR A 15 -18.18 -10.70 8.45
CA THR A 15 -19.00 -11.16 9.59
C THR A 15 -18.24 -11.16 10.93
N GLY A 16 -16.91 -10.87 10.89
CA GLY A 16 -16.06 -10.81 12.08
C GLY A 16 -14.59 -10.57 11.70
N GLY A 17 -13.68 -10.68 12.66
CA GLY A 17 -12.26 -10.30 12.50
C GLY A 17 -11.31 -11.42 12.08
N GLN A 18 -11.78 -12.64 11.92
CA GLN A 18 -10.91 -13.81 11.73
C GLN A 18 -11.13 -14.47 10.37
N ALA A 19 -10.23 -14.24 9.43
CA ALA A 19 -10.32 -14.75 8.06
C ALA A 19 -10.46 -16.28 7.93
N ALA A 20 -10.09 -17.04 8.97
CA ALA A 20 -10.29 -18.50 9.02
C ALA A 20 -11.75 -18.91 9.27
N ASN A 21 -12.51 -18.10 10.00
CA ASN A 21 -13.84 -18.43 10.51
C ASN A 21 -14.94 -17.51 9.95
N ASP A 22 -14.60 -16.27 9.68
CA ASP A 22 -15.55 -15.26 9.26
C ASP A 22 -15.60 -15.15 7.72
N GLN A 23 -16.67 -14.56 7.22
CA GLN A 23 -16.96 -14.47 5.80
C GLN A 23 -17.01 -13.02 5.35
N ILE A 24 -16.70 -12.78 4.06
CA ILE A 24 -16.87 -11.49 3.40
C ILE A 24 -18.36 -11.26 3.13
N MET A 25 -18.84 -10.04 3.45
CA MET A 25 -20.23 -9.59 3.21
C MET A 25 -20.31 -8.46 2.17
N GLU A 26 -19.26 -7.69 2.01
CA GLU A 26 -19.13 -6.66 0.99
C GLU A 26 -17.69 -6.59 0.52
N VAL A 27 -17.51 -6.37 -0.76
CA VAL A 27 -16.20 -6.09 -1.37
C VAL A 27 -16.34 -4.83 -2.21
N ALA A 28 -15.40 -3.91 -2.05
CA ALA A 28 -15.22 -2.80 -2.96
C ALA A 28 -13.79 -2.80 -3.49
N VAL A 29 -13.63 -2.53 -4.78
CA VAL A 29 -12.34 -2.42 -5.44
C VAL A 29 -12.35 -1.20 -6.36
N ARG A 30 -11.27 -0.44 -6.33
CA ARG A 30 -10.98 0.61 -7.31
C ARG A 30 -9.57 0.39 -7.83
N GLN A 31 -9.43 0.21 -9.13
CA GLN A 31 -8.12 0.18 -9.77
C GLN A 31 -7.73 1.58 -10.22
N ILE A 32 -6.50 1.95 -9.89
CA ILE A 32 -5.88 3.17 -10.35
C ILE A 32 -4.48 2.85 -10.90
N ASP A 33 -4.02 3.67 -11.84
CA ASP A 33 -2.62 3.70 -12.22
C ASP A 33 -1.77 4.37 -11.13
N PHE A 34 -0.47 4.39 -11.31
CA PHE A 34 0.44 5.00 -10.34
C PHE A 34 0.24 6.52 -10.22
N SER A 35 -0.25 7.20 -11.25
CA SER A 35 -0.55 8.64 -11.23
C SER A 35 -1.84 8.97 -10.47
N GLY A 36 -2.66 7.97 -10.17
CA GLY A 36 -3.96 8.09 -9.51
C GLY A 36 -5.13 8.17 -10.49
N GLY A 37 -4.89 7.97 -11.79
CA GLY A 37 -5.94 7.84 -12.80
C GLY A 37 -6.76 6.58 -12.58
N GLU A 38 -8.10 6.72 -12.57
CA GLU A 38 -9.01 5.59 -12.38
C GLU A 38 -9.13 4.77 -13.65
N GLU A 39 -8.92 3.45 -13.56
CA GLU A 39 -9.09 2.52 -14.66
C GLU A 39 -10.40 1.72 -14.53
N TRP A 40 -10.80 1.35 -13.30
CA TRP A 40 -11.95 0.50 -13.06
C TRP A 40 -12.41 0.59 -11.60
N ALA A 41 -13.71 0.45 -11.37
CA ALA A 41 -14.29 0.36 -10.03
C ALA A 41 -15.41 -0.66 -9.99
N TRP A 42 -15.48 -1.43 -8.89
CA TRP A 42 -16.46 -2.45 -8.69
C TRP A 42 -16.79 -2.64 -7.21
N GLN A 43 -18.05 -2.93 -6.91
CA GLN A 43 -18.50 -3.29 -5.57
C GLN A 43 -19.61 -4.32 -5.62
N SER A 44 -19.65 -5.19 -4.63
CA SER A 44 -20.74 -6.12 -4.46
C SER A 44 -21.00 -6.44 -3.00
N LEU A 45 -22.28 -6.50 -2.61
CA LEU A 45 -22.68 -7.25 -1.44
C LEU A 45 -22.55 -8.74 -1.75
N ILE A 46 -22.07 -9.51 -0.78
CA ILE A 46 -21.83 -10.94 -0.85
C ILE A 46 -22.72 -11.64 0.19
N ASP A 47 -23.43 -12.69 -0.21
CA ASP A 47 -24.12 -13.55 0.75
C ASP A 47 -23.07 -14.40 1.50
N PRO A 48 -22.85 -14.14 2.81
CA PRO A 48 -21.84 -14.87 3.57
C PRO A 48 -22.25 -16.31 3.90
N GLN A 49 -23.48 -16.72 3.55
CA GLN A 49 -24.07 -18.01 3.85
C GLN A 49 -24.03 -18.40 5.34
N CYS A 50 -23.95 -17.43 6.22
CA CYS A 50 -23.96 -17.59 7.67
C CYS A 50 -24.66 -16.42 8.36
N SER A 51 -24.88 -16.53 9.68
CA SER A 51 -25.46 -15.44 10.45
C SER A 51 -24.50 -14.28 10.61
N ILE A 52 -25.02 -13.04 10.49
CA ILE A 52 -24.26 -11.82 10.75
C ILE A 52 -24.49 -11.44 12.22
N PRO A 53 -23.45 -11.39 13.06
CA PRO A 53 -23.60 -10.98 14.47
C PRO A 53 -24.20 -9.56 14.58
N SER A 54 -25.06 -9.34 15.56
CA SER A 54 -25.74 -8.03 15.73
C SER A 54 -24.79 -6.86 15.94
N PHE A 55 -23.64 -7.11 16.59
CA PHE A 55 -22.58 -6.10 16.73
C PHE A 55 -22.03 -5.69 15.35
N ILE A 56 -21.77 -6.65 14.44
CA ILE A 56 -21.29 -6.38 13.09
C ILE A 56 -22.35 -5.63 12.27
N GLN A 57 -23.63 -6.02 12.38
CA GLN A 57 -24.72 -5.28 11.74
C GLN A 57 -24.77 -3.80 12.19
N GLY A 58 -24.54 -3.55 13.48
CA GLY A 58 -24.48 -2.20 14.03
C GLY A 58 -23.24 -1.42 13.56
N LEU A 59 -22.12 -2.09 13.33
CA LEU A 59 -20.87 -1.49 12.87
C LEU A 59 -20.90 -1.16 11.38
N THR A 60 -21.33 -2.10 10.54
CA THR A 60 -21.27 -2.00 9.07
C THR A 60 -22.56 -1.47 8.44
N GLY A 61 -23.66 -1.49 9.19
CA GLY A 61 -25.00 -1.22 8.67
C GLY A 61 -25.54 -2.33 7.74
N ILE A 62 -24.80 -3.44 7.55
CA ILE A 62 -25.22 -4.52 6.67
C ILE A 62 -26.11 -5.50 7.43
N SER A 63 -27.38 -5.59 7.05
CA SER A 63 -28.32 -6.51 7.62
C SER A 63 -28.41 -7.84 6.85
N PRO A 64 -28.88 -8.94 7.47
CA PRO A 64 -29.13 -10.21 6.79
C PRO A 64 -30.05 -10.08 5.57
N SER A 65 -30.99 -9.15 5.59
CA SER A 65 -31.90 -8.92 4.46
C SER A 65 -31.20 -8.29 3.25
N MET A 66 -30.13 -7.54 3.45
CA MET A 66 -29.38 -6.88 2.37
C MET A 66 -28.52 -7.88 1.58
N VAL A 67 -27.97 -8.89 2.26
CA VAL A 67 -27.09 -9.91 1.64
C VAL A 67 -27.85 -11.13 1.11
N ARG A 68 -29.08 -11.34 1.56
CA ARG A 68 -29.89 -12.47 1.12
C ARG A 68 -30.15 -12.40 -0.38
N GLY A 69 -29.79 -13.48 -1.10
CA GLY A 69 -29.95 -13.59 -2.56
C GLY A 69 -28.94 -12.75 -3.35
N LYS A 70 -27.91 -12.22 -2.69
CA LYS A 70 -26.75 -11.66 -3.36
C LYS A 70 -25.82 -12.79 -3.82
N PRO A 71 -24.90 -12.54 -4.76
CA PRO A 71 -23.90 -13.54 -5.13
C PRO A 71 -23.15 -14.04 -3.90
N VAL A 72 -22.77 -15.32 -3.89
CA VAL A 72 -21.79 -15.85 -2.95
C VAL A 72 -20.37 -15.59 -3.46
N PHE A 73 -19.36 -15.72 -2.61
CA PHE A 73 -17.97 -15.40 -3.02
C PHE A 73 -17.51 -16.25 -4.22
N SER A 74 -17.97 -17.48 -4.36
CA SER A 74 -17.68 -18.34 -5.53
C SER A 74 -18.15 -17.75 -6.85
N ASP A 75 -19.22 -16.96 -6.85
CA ASP A 75 -19.82 -16.42 -8.07
C ASP A 75 -19.01 -15.21 -8.59
N VAL A 76 -18.33 -14.49 -7.70
CA VAL A 76 -17.60 -13.25 -8.03
C VAL A 76 -16.09 -13.43 -8.03
N GLN A 77 -15.58 -14.54 -7.52
CA GLN A 77 -14.14 -14.71 -7.29
C GLN A 77 -13.30 -14.71 -8.57
N ASP A 78 -13.84 -15.11 -9.73
CA ASP A 78 -13.12 -15.11 -11.00
C ASP A 78 -12.95 -13.69 -11.53
N GLU A 79 -14.01 -12.88 -11.49
CA GLU A 79 -13.96 -11.46 -11.86
C GLU A 79 -13.01 -10.70 -10.93
N LEU A 80 -13.18 -10.87 -9.62
CA LEU A 80 -12.34 -10.23 -8.61
C LEU A 80 -10.87 -10.62 -8.77
N TRP A 81 -10.57 -11.90 -9.03
CA TRP A 81 -9.22 -12.37 -9.29
C TRP A 81 -8.58 -11.69 -10.48
N SER A 82 -9.29 -11.59 -11.60
CA SER A 82 -8.76 -11.00 -12.84
C SER A 82 -8.30 -9.55 -12.66
N HIS A 83 -8.90 -8.84 -11.71
CA HIS A 83 -8.53 -7.47 -11.38
C HIS A 83 -7.46 -7.37 -10.29
N LEU A 84 -7.30 -8.39 -9.44
CA LEU A 84 -6.39 -8.35 -8.31
C LEU A 84 -5.06 -9.07 -8.53
N GLU A 85 -4.98 -10.07 -9.42
CA GLU A 85 -3.83 -10.98 -9.52
C GLU A 85 -2.51 -10.31 -9.89
N ASN A 86 -2.55 -9.21 -10.69
CA ASN A 86 -1.37 -8.48 -11.16
C ASN A 86 -1.31 -7.04 -10.61
N ALA A 87 -2.06 -6.75 -9.56
CA ALA A 87 -2.10 -5.43 -8.95
C ALA A 87 -1.40 -5.42 -7.58
N ILE A 88 -0.90 -4.26 -7.19
CA ILE A 88 -0.52 -4.00 -5.80
C ILE A 88 -1.81 -3.81 -5.00
N LEU A 89 -2.00 -4.64 -3.99
CA LEU A 89 -3.12 -4.48 -3.06
C LEU A 89 -2.90 -3.25 -2.19
N VAL A 90 -3.84 -2.32 -2.20
CA VAL A 90 -3.86 -1.13 -1.33
C VAL A 90 -5.05 -1.22 -0.39
N ALA A 91 -4.82 -1.15 0.91
CA ALA A 91 -5.90 -1.15 1.89
C ALA A 91 -5.51 -0.38 3.16
N HIS A 92 -6.49 0.03 3.96
CA HIS A 92 -6.24 0.70 5.23
C HIS A 92 -6.19 -0.33 6.37
N ASN A 93 -5.02 -0.51 7.00
CA ASN A 93 -4.71 -1.67 7.83
C ASN A 93 -4.70 -3.00 7.05
N ALA A 94 -4.10 -2.98 5.89
CA ALA A 94 -4.13 -3.96 4.81
C ALA A 94 -3.88 -5.44 5.20
N ARG A 95 -3.37 -5.70 6.42
CA ARG A 95 -3.21 -7.09 6.92
C ARG A 95 -4.56 -7.80 7.02
N PHE A 96 -5.61 -7.04 7.34
CA PHE A 96 -6.98 -7.55 7.47
C PHE A 96 -7.50 -8.01 6.09
N ASP A 97 -7.57 -7.09 5.13
CA ASP A 97 -8.12 -7.35 3.80
C ASP A 97 -7.33 -8.41 3.04
N ALA A 98 -5.99 -8.29 3.05
CA ALA A 98 -5.11 -9.28 2.46
C ALA A 98 -5.30 -10.68 3.08
N GLY A 99 -5.55 -10.75 4.38
CA GLY A 99 -5.83 -11.99 5.10
C GLY A 99 -7.12 -12.65 4.63
N PHE A 100 -8.21 -11.88 4.53
CA PHE A 100 -9.49 -12.38 4.05
C PHE A 100 -9.46 -12.78 2.58
N LEU A 101 -8.89 -11.97 1.70
CA LEU A 101 -8.75 -12.30 0.28
C LEU A 101 -7.92 -13.57 0.10
N ARG A 102 -6.78 -13.68 0.79
CA ARG A 102 -5.94 -14.88 0.75
C ARG A 102 -6.72 -16.14 1.19
N ALA A 103 -7.41 -16.05 2.31
CA ALA A 103 -8.19 -17.19 2.83
C ALA A 103 -9.33 -17.61 1.89
N ASN A 104 -10.03 -16.64 1.30
CA ASN A 104 -11.12 -16.92 0.39
C ASN A 104 -10.64 -17.48 -0.95
N PHE A 105 -9.63 -16.89 -1.59
CA PHE A 105 -9.05 -17.42 -2.83
C PHE A 105 -8.42 -18.81 -2.66
N ALA A 106 -7.81 -19.08 -1.50
CA ALA A 106 -7.24 -20.42 -1.23
C ALA A 106 -8.28 -21.54 -1.27
N ARG A 107 -9.55 -21.27 -0.92
CA ARG A 107 -10.65 -22.23 -1.03
C ARG A 107 -10.91 -22.66 -2.48
N PHE A 108 -10.50 -21.87 -3.45
CA PHE A 108 -10.61 -22.11 -4.89
C PHE A 108 -9.27 -22.49 -5.53
N GLY A 109 -8.27 -22.89 -4.72
CA GLY A 109 -6.95 -23.32 -5.19
C GLY A 109 -6.04 -22.19 -5.69
N ARG A 110 -6.37 -20.92 -5.42
CA ARG A 110 -5.59 -19.75 -5.84
C ARG A 110 -4.72 -19.27 -4.69
N GLN A 111 -3.42 -19.02 -4.98
CA GLN A 111 -2.48 -18.45 -4.03
C GLN A 111 -2.39 -16.94 -4.25
N TYR A 112 -3.06 -16.17 -3.41
CA TYR A 112 -3.07 -14.71 -3.47
C TYR A 112 -1.99 -14.10 -2.56
N ASN A 113 -0.87 -13.69 -3.12
CA ASN A 113 0.25 -13.11 -2.41
C ASN A 113 0.76 -11.84 -3.12
N PRO A 114 -0.08 -10.81 -3.29
CA PRO A 114 0.33 -9.57 -3.95
C PRO A 114 1.32 -8.78 -3.11
N PRO A 115 2.09 -7.87 -3.73
CA PRO A 115 2.67 -6.75 -3.00
C PRO A 115 1.56 -5.95 -2.31
N VAL A 116 1.84 -5.44 -1.09
CA VAL A 116 0.80 -4.77 -0.28
C VAL A 116 1.27 -3.38 0.15
N LEU A 117 0.53 -2.35 -0.23
CA LEU A 117 0.67 -0.99 0.27
C LEU A 117 -0.41 -0.73 1.35
N CYS A 118 0.04 -0.53 2.58
CA CYS A 118 -0.87 -0.20 3.69
C CYS A 118 -0.95 1.32 3.88
N THR A 119 -2.11 1.93 3.59
CA THR A 119 -2.32 3.38 3.71
C THR A 119 -2.18 3.87 5.16
N LEU A 120 -2.51 3.02 6.16
CA LEU A 120 -2.24 3.32 7.57
C LEU A 120 -0.74 3.47 7.87
N LYS A 121 0.10 2.58 7.31
CA LYS A 121 1.56 2.68 7.46
C LYS A 121 2.09 3.90 6.71
N LEU A 122 1.61 4.15 5.49
CA LEU A 122 1.99 5.31 4.69
C LEU A 122 1.65 6.62 5.43
N ALA A 123 0.44 6.73 5.98
CA ALA A 123 0.03 7.90 6.76
C ALA A 123 0.91 8.13 7.99
N ARG A 124 1.24 7.07 8.72
CA ARG A 124 2.16 7.16 9.89
C ARG A 124 3.58 7.56 9.49
N THR A 125 4.00 7.22 8.30
CA THR A 125 5.33 7.56 7.78
C THR A 125 5.40 9.00 7.30
N LEU A 126 4.40 9.44 6.53
CA LEU A 126 4.38 10.78 5.96
C LEU A 126 4.00 11.86 6.99
N TYR A 127 3.17 11.50 7.96
CA TYR A 127 2.58 12.43 8.94
C TYR A 127 2.73 11.91 10.37
N PRO A 128 3.96 11.66 10.86
CA PRO A 128 4.18 11.11 12.20
C PRO A 128 3.64 12.00 13.32
N GLU A 129 3.47 13.30 13.07
CA GLU A 129 2.92 14.30 13.99
C GLU A 129 1.39 14.21 14.14
N TRP A 130 0.68 13.51 13.27
CA TRP A 130 -0.76 13.36 13.40
C TRP A 130 -1.11 12.46 14.60
N PRO A 131 -2.04 12.87 15.49
CA PRO A 131 -2.34 12.12 16.70
C PRO A 131 -3.10 10.80 16.43
N LYS A 132 -3.77 10.72 15.27
CA LYS A 132 -4.55 9.54 14.83
C LYS A 132 -4.40 9.35 13.32
N HIS A 133 -4.30 8.08 12.92
CA HIS A 133 -4.12 7.66 11.53
C HIS A 133 -5.21 6.67 11.06
N GLY A 134 -6.30 6.51 11.81
CA GLY A 134 -7.49 5.79 11.31
C GLY A 134 -8.11 6.54 10.14
N LEU A 135 -8.76 5.82 9.22
CA LEU A 135 -9.26 6.38 7.95
C LEU A 135 -10.21 7.57 8.18
N GLU A 136 -11.14 7.46 9.14
CA GLU A 136 -12.03 8.55 9.54
C GLU A 136 -11.26 9.81 10.00
N ALA A 137 -10.23 9.62 10.84
CA ALA A 137 -9.42 10.74 11.32
C ALA A 137 -8.61 11.40 10.19
N ILE A 138 -8.14 10.61 9.23
CA ILE A 138 -7.48 11.11 8.00
C ILE A 138 -8.49 11.93 7.19
N CYS A 139 -9.67 11.38 6.90
CA CYS A 139 -10.72 12.06 6.13
C CYS A 139 -11.08 13.41 6.73
N HIS A 140 -11.32 13.45 8.05
CA HIS A 140 -11.61 14.71 8.75
C HIS A 140 -10.49 15.74 8.56
N ARG A 141 -9.23 15.30 8.62
CA ARG A 141 -8.06 16.20 8.51
C ARG A 141 -7.86 16.73 7.09
N ILE A 142 -8.07 15.90 6.07
CA ILE A 142 -7.91 16.33 4.66
C ILE A 142 -9.17 17.00 4.09
N GLY A 143 -10.24 17.12 4.89
CA GLY A 143 -11.50 17.72 4.46
C GLY A 143 -12.28 16.84 3.47
N PHE A 144 -12.07 15.52 3.50
CA PHE A 144 -12.84 14.59 2.68
C PHE A 144 -14.07 14.08 3.44
N HIS A 145 -15.21 14.20 2.83
CA HIS A 145 -16.49 13.71 3.36
C HIS A 145 -17.07 12.70 2.37
N SER A 146 -17.22 11.45 2.79
CA SER A 146 -17.97 10.45 2.05
C SER A 146 -19.33 10.22 2.71
N GLU A 147 -20.38 10.06 1.92
CA GLU A 147 -21.65 9.58 2.43
C GLU A 147 -21.57 8.07 2.64
N GLY A 148 -21.87 7.59 3.86
CA GLY A 148 -21.91 6.16 4.17
C GLY A 148 -20.63 5.56 4.75
N HIS A 149 -20.10 6.12 5.83
CA HIS A 149 -19.04 5.47 6.62
C HIS A 149 -19.40 4.00 6.94
N HIS A 150 -18.39 3.13 6.92
CA HIS A 150 -18.54 1.68 7.06
C HIS A 150 -19.31 1.02 5.90
N ARG A 151 -19.10 1.52 4.69
CA ARG A 151 -19.46 0.85 3.44
C ARG A 151 -18.19 0.77 2.59
N ALA A 152 -17.87 -0.40 2.13
CA ALA A 152 -16.57 -0.69 1.53
C ALA A 152 -16.15 0.30 0.42
N MET A 153 -17.07 0.75 -0.45
CA MET A 153 -16.71 1.73 -1.48
C MET A 153 -16.41 3.12 -0.92
N ALA A 154 -17.09 3.54 0.15
CA ALA A 154 -16.81 4.81 0.80
C ALA A 154 -15.41 4.84 1.42
N ASP A 155 -14.97 3.72 1.98
CA ASP A 155 -13.62 3.58 2.56
C ASP A 155 -12.55 3.48 1.45
N VAL A 156 -12.86 2.86 0.32
CA VAL A 156 -12.02 2.89 -0.89
C VAL A 156 -11.85 4.31 -1.42
N ASP A 157 -12.93 5.09 -1.50
CA ASP A 157 -12.90 6.50 -1.94
C ASP A 157 -12.09 7.37 -0.97
N ALA A 158 -12.21 7.12 0.33
CA ALA A 158 -11.43 7.78 1.37
C ALA A 158 -9.93 7.47 1.23
N MET A 159 -9.57 6.21 0.95
CA MET A 159 -8.17 5.84 0.69
C MET A 159 -7.63 6.55 -0.55
N LYS A 160 -8.40 6.62 -1.64
CA LYS A 160 -8.01 7.35 -2.85
C LYS A 160 -7.78 8.83 -2.55
N ALA A 161 -8.73 9.46 -1.86
CA ALA A 161 -8.60 10.87 -1.47
C ALA A 161 -7.35 11.13 -0.63
N PHE A 162 -7.02 10.23 0.29
CA PHE A 162 -5.78 10.31 1.07
C PHE A 162 -4.53 10.19 0.20
N LEU A 163 -4.48 9.25 -0.74
CA LEU A 163 -3.32 9.10 -1.64
C LEU A 163 -3.12 10.34 -2.51
N ASP A 164 -4.22 10.88 -3.06
CA ASP A 164 -4.19 12.11 -3.87
C ASP A 164 -3.77 13.33 -3.05
N PHE A 165 -4.24 13.43 -1.81
CA PHE A 165 -3.83 14.49 -0.88
C PHE A 165 -2.35 14.36 -0.57
N ALA A 166 -1.89 13.19 -0.14
CA ALA A 166 -0.50 12.97 0.27
C ALA A 166 0.47 13.27 -0.87
N ARG A 167 0.17 12.82 -2.09
CA ARG A 167 1.00 13.10 -3.27
C ARG A 167 1.17 14.60 -3.52
N ARG A 168 0.10 15.38 -3.38
CA ARG A 168 0.13 16.84 -3.57
C ARG A 168 0.84 17.57 -2.42
N ASP A 169 0.63 17.11 -1.20
CA ASP A 169 1.09 17.77 0.02
C ASP A 169 2.60 17.59 0.24
N VAL A 170 3.11 16.35 0.17
CA VAL A 170 4.54 16.08 0.35
C VAL A 170 5.35 16.18 -0.95
N GLY A 171 4.69 16.29 -2.09
CA GLY A 171 5.30 16.26 -3.41
C GLY A 171 5.56 14.84 -3.92
N GLU A 172 5.54 14.72 -5.25
CA GLU A 172 5.58 13.42 -5.93
C GLU A 172 6.85 12.62 -5.63
N ALA A 173 8.01 13.26 -5.57
CA ALA A 173 9.28 12.59 -5.30
C ALA A 173 9.31 11.92 -3.92
N VAL A 174 8.86 12.62 -2.89
CA VAL A 174 8.78 12.09 -1.51
C VAL A 174 7.72 10.99 -1.42
N PHE A 175 6.55 11.21 -2.01
CA PHE A 175 5.48 10.22 -2.04
C PHE A 175 5.95 8.91 -2.71
N ASN A 176 6.53 8.99 -3.89
CA ASN A 176 7.02 7.84 -4.66
C ASN A 176 8.12 7.08 -3.92
N PHE A 177 9.03 7.80 -3.28
CA PHE A 177 10.07 7.22 -2.45
C PHE A 177 9.49 6.42 -1.27
N GLU A 178 8.56 6.99 -0.51
CA GLU A 178 7.98 6.30 0.65
C GLU A 178 7.10 5.11 0.25
N VAL A 179 6.33 5.24 -0.84
CA VAL A 179 5.57 4.12 -1.40
C VAL A 179 6.52 3.00 -1.84
N GLY A 180 7.59 3.33 -2.56
CA GLY A 180 8.59 2.36 -2.99
C GLY A 180 9.26 1.65 -1.82
N LEU A 181 9.67 2.37 -0.78
CA LEU A 181 10.23 1.77 0.44
C LEU A 181 9.24 0.82 1.13
N LEU A 182 7.96 1.19 1.23
CA LEU A 182 6.94 0.34 1.85
C LEU A 182 6.65 -0.92 1.05
N LEU A 183 6.83 -0.87 -0.27
CA LEU A 183 6.69 -2.01 -1.18
C LEU A 183 7.97 -2.85 -1.29
N GLY A 184 9.10 -2.38 -0.72
CA GLY A 184 10.39 -3.04 -0.87
C GLY A 184 11.00 -2.89 -2.26
N LEU A 185 10.56 -1.90 -3.03
CA LEU A 185 11.08 -1.62 -4.36
C LEU A 185 12.39 -0.83 -4.28
N PRO A 186 13.31 -0.99 -5.26
CA PRO A 186 14.49 -0.15 -5.35
C PRO A 186 14.08 1.26 -5.77
N VAL A 187 14.24 2.23 -4.85
CA VAL A 187 13.89 3.64 -5.07
C VAL A 187 15.01 4.53 -4.57
N LEU A 188 15.34 5.57 -5.34
CA LEU A 188 16.35 6.54 -4.91
C LEU A 188 15.74 7.54 -3.92
N PRO A 189 16.51 7.97 -2.90
CA PRO A 189 16.12 9.12 -2.08
C PRO A 189 15.82 10.35 -2.94
N PRO A 190 14.83 11.19 -2.57
CA PRO A 190 14.45 12.38 -3.35
C PRO A 190 15.59 13.37 -3.60
N SER A 191 16.61 13.35 -2.77
CA SER A 191 17.82 14.17 -2.86
C SER A 191 18.86 13.68 -3.89
N ILE A 192 18.71 12.45 -4.39
CA ILE A 192 19.63 11.86 -5.38
C ILE A 192 18.88 11.74 -6.71
N SER A 193 19.32 12.49 -7.69
CA SER A 193 18.74 12.43 -9.03
C SER A 193 19.12 11.13 -9.76
N GLN A 194 18.27 10.69 -10.70
CA GLN A 194 18.58 9.54 -11.55
C GLN A 194 19.90 9.75 -12.30
N THR A 195 20.17 10.97 -12.78
CA THR A 195 21.43 11.31 -13.49
C THR A 195 22.66 11.13 -12.61
N GLU A 196 22.58 11.52 -11.33
CA GLU A 196 23.69 11.32 -10.37
C GLU A 196 23.89 9.83 -10.09
N PHE A 197 22.83 9.06 -9.97
CA PHE A 197 22.90 7.62 -9.76
C PHE A 197 23.46 6.90 -11.00
N ASP A 198 23.03 7.25 -12.18
CA ASP A 198 23.48 6.65 -13.44
C ASP A 198 24.97 6.94 -13.76
N ALA A 199 25.53 8.02 -13.20
CA ALA A 199 26.94 8.33 -13.28
C ALA A 199 27.83 7.40 -12.43
N ILE A 200 27.26 6.60 -11.53
CA ILE A 200 28.00 5.66 -10.69
C ILE A 200 28.39 4.45 -11.52
N PRO A 201 29.69 4.10 -11.61
CA PRO A 201 30.12 2.96 -12.41
C PRO A 201 29.75 1.63 -11.75
N GLY A 202 29.37 0.63 -12.56
CA GLY A 202 29.13 -0.75 -12.13
C GLY A 202 30.41 -1.55 -11.85
N ARG A 203 31.45 -0.92 -11.26
CA ARG A 203 32.74 -1.53 -10.93
C ARG A 203 33.12 -1.33 -9.47
N ALA A 204 34.20 -1.97 -9.04
CA ALA A 204 34.68 -1.92 -7.67
C ALA A 204 35.06 -0.51 -7.23
N GLY A 205 34.84 -0.22 -5.95
CA GLY A 205 35.18 1.07 -5.35
C GLY A 205 34.70 1.21 -3.92
N VAL A 206 34.88 2.45 -3.41
CA VAL A 206 34.37 2.86 -2.10
C VAL A 206 33.32 3.96 -2.27
N TYR A 207 32.37 4.05 -1.34
CA TYR A 207 31.31 5.05 -1.37
C TYR A 207 30.93 5.51 0.02
N ARG A 208 30.35 6.72 0.07
CA ARG A 208 29.83 7.33 1.30
C ARG A 208 28.40 7.76 1.06
N LEU A 209 27.52 7.46 2.01
CA LEU A 209 26.19 8.04 2.09
C LEU A 209 26.22 9.16 3.12
N LEU A 210 25.74 10.32 2.72
CA LEU A 210 25.81 11.56 3.51
C LEU A 210 24.40 12.00 3.90
N GLY A 211 24.28 12.61 5.08
CA GLY A 211 23.06 13.27 5.53
C GLY A 211 22.95 14.72 5.03
N GLU A 212 21.87 15.41 5.43
CA GLU A 212 21.55 16.77 4.99
C GLU A 212 22.64 17.81 5.35
N ALA A 213 23.28 17.65 6.51
CA ALA A 213 24.40 18.50 6.94
C ALA A 213 25.76 18.02 6.40
N GLY A 214 25.78 17.03 5.49
CA GLY A 214 27.01 16.43 4.96
C GLY A 214 27.69 15.45 5.91
N GLU A 215 27.04 15.08 7.00
CA GLU A 215 27.55 14.10 7.96
C GLU A 215 27.60 12.70 7.35
N LEU A 216 28.62 11.93 7.72
CA LEU A 216 28.79 10.57 7.25
C LEU A 216 27.77 9.63 7.91
N LEU A 217 26.83 9.10 7.13
CA LEU A 217 25.85 8.11 7.57
C LEU A 217 26.32 6.68 7.35
N TYR A 218 27.04 6.43 6.25
CA TYR A 218 27.57 5.12 5.90
C TYR A 218 28.82 5.23 5.04
N LEU A 219 29.77 4.35 5.27
CA LEU A 219 30.97 4.14 4.45
C LEU A 219 31.04 2.67 4.06
N GLY A 220 31.18 2.39 2.78
CA GLY A 220 31.24 1.02 2.27
C GLY A 220 32.22 0.86 1.11
N ALA A 221 32.59 -0.41 0.86
CA ALA A 221 33.29 -0.82 -0.34
C ALA A 221 32.47 -1.93 -1.03
N ALA A 222 32.51 -1.99 -2.35
CA ALA A 222 31.74 -2.92 -3.14
C ALA A 222 32.50 -3.34 -4.42
N SER A 223 32.18 -4.52 -4.93
CA SER A 223 32.62 -4.99 -6.25
C SER A 223 31.85 -4.33 -7.40
N SER A 224 30.60 -3.93 -7.14
CA SER A 224 29.76 -3.11 -8.02
C SER A 224 29.17 -1.97 -7.19
N LEU A 225 29.66 -0.75 -7.39
CA LEU A 225 29.20 0.42 -6.62
C LEU A 225 27.71 0.68 -6.82
N GLN A 226 27.24 0.65 -8.07
CA GLN A 226 25.85 0.97 -8.40
C GLN A 226 24.87 0.00 -7.75
N GLU A 227 25.11 -1.31 -7.85
CA GLU A 227 24.25 -2.35 -7.25
C GLU A 227 24.24 -2.26 -5.73
N GLN A 228 25.41 -2.10 -5.12
CA GLN A 228 25.51 -2.03 -3.67
C GLN A 228 24.85 -0.79 -3.10
N ILE A 229 25.01 0.36 -3.74
CA ILE A 229 24.36 1.61 -3.32
C ILE A 229 22.85 1.48 -3.46
N LEU A 230 22.34 0.95 -4.59
CA LEU A 230 20.92 0.71 -4.78
C LEU A 230 20.34 -0.25 -3.74
N SER A 231 21.12 -1.25 -3.31
CA SER A 231 20.69 -2.21 -2.29
C SER A 231 20.36 -1.58 -0.94
N HIS A 232 20.93 -0.41 -0.61
CA HIS A 232 20.56 0.34 0.59
C HIS A 232 19.16 0.95 0.50
N PHE A 233 18.64 1.12 -0.71
CA PHE A 233 17.36 1.76 -1.00
C PHE A 233 16.29 0.78 -1.50
N SER A 234 16.58 -0.53 -1.49
CA SER A 234 15.69 -1.59 -1.97
C SER A 234 15.19 -2.52 -0.88
N ASN A 235 15.36 -2.20 0.40
CA ASN A 235 15.19 -3.19 1.43
C ASN A 235 13.78 -3.20 2.05
N SER A 236 13.21 -4.38 1.93
CA SER A 236 12.06 -5.03 2.61
C SER A 236 11.29 -4.21 3.64
N ALA A 237 10.01 -4.14 3.33
CA ALA A 237 8.85 -3.84 4.16
C ALA A 237 9.13 -3.74 5.68
N GLY A 238 9.20 -2.53 6.20
CA GLY A 238 9.17 -2.28 7.62
C GLY A 238 10.24 -1.33 8.14
N ASP A 239 10.23 -1.13 9.43
CA ASP A 239 11.10 -0.25 10.23
C ASP A 239 12.55 -0.77 10.35
N SER A 240 13.13 -1.25 9.26
CA SER A 240 14.48 -1.78 9.22
C SER A 240 15.53 -0.65 9.37
N LYS A 241 16.76 -1.00 9.81
CA LYS A 241 17.87 -0.03 9.84
C LYS A 241 18.16 0.55 8.46
N ALA A 242 17.98 -0.25 7.40
CA ALA A 242 18.15 0.17 6.02
C ALA A 242 17.12 1.25 5.61
N THR A 243 15.84 1.07 5.95
CA THR A 243 14.79 2.06 5.69
C THR A 243 15.06 3.38 6.42
N LYS A 244 15.53 3.32 7.69
CA LYS A 244 15.91 4.51 8.46
C LYS A 244 17.12 5.21 7.86
N LEU A 245 18.09 4.45 7.35
CA LEU A 245 19.24 5.01 6.64
C LEU A 245 18.79 5.69 5.35
N ALA A 246 18.00 5.00 4.51
CA ALA A 246 17.52 5.52 3.24
C ALA A 246 16.83 6.89 3.37
N ARG A 247 16.00 7.08 4.42
CA ARG A 247 15.32 8.36 4.70
C ARG A 247 16.24 9.49 5.12
N LYS A 248 17.44 9.20 5.61
CA LYS A 248 18.42 10.20 6.07
C LYS A 248 19.41 10.57 4.99
N VAL A 249 19.52 9.78 3.93
CA VAL A 249 20.49 10.04 2.87
C VAL A 249 20.06 11.26 2.05
N ALA A 250 20.94 12.25 2.03
CA ALA A 250 20.78 13.48 1.27
C ALA A 250 21.89 13.69 0.24
N GLY A 251 22.93 12.87 0.26
CA GLY A 251 24.05 12.97 -0.68
C GLY A 251 24.83 11.67 -0.81
N LEU A 252 25.58 11.58 -1.89
CA LEU A 252 26.37 10.41 -2.26
C LEU A 252 27.73 10.84 -2.79
N GLN A 253 28.79 10.18 -2.36
CA GLN A 253 30.15 10.31 -2.90
C GLN A 253 30.72 8.92 -3.16
N TRP A 254 31.51 8.78 -4.20
CA TRP A 254 32.15 7.51 -4.55
C TRP A 254 33.51 7.73 -5.22
N GLN A 255 34.34 6.71 -5.12
CA GLN A 255 35.62 6.59 -5.81
C GLN A 255 35.76 5.16 -6.35
N ALA A 256 35.81 5.04 -7.66
CA ALA A 256 35.98 3.77 -8.34
C ALA A 256 37.48 3.42 -8.47
N HIS A 257 37.76 2.14 -8.51
CA HIS A 257 39.09 1.57 -8.73
C HIS A 257 39.20 0.93 -10.13
#